data_6b88dd69b549c001910255da93e04037
#
_entry.id   6b88dd69b549c001910255da93e04037
#
_cell.length_a   1.000
_cell.length_b   1.000
_cell.length_c   1.000
_cell.angle_alpha   90.00
_cell.angle_beta   90.00
_cell.angle_gamma   90.00
#
_symmetry.space_group_name_H-M   'P 1'
#
loop_
_entity.id
_entity.type
_entity.pdbx_description
1 polymer ?
#
loop_
_entity_poly.entity_id
_entity_poly.type
_entity_poly.pdbx_seq_one_letter_code
_entity_poly.pdbx_strand_id
1 'polypeptide(L)'
;MFAMTARAEVVEVNGFRYNLLSAVSAEVAAGSILSTGEVSIPASFIYNGSTYQVEAIGSKAFQNCTGLTKVVLPEGVLRIGGYAFSGCKALAAVVFPESLTSIQAYAFSGCTSLKTASVPNRVEQIGAYAFMGCSGLAEVSLGSGLKELVSGAFNNCTSLHRVNLVDLAAYCSVKVAGNSVVGASSNPFKYATTLSINGVETKQLVIPDGVAEISDCAFFGCNAIESLVVPNSVERIGKCSFFDCQGLSSIELGEGVQTIDENAFDGCTALGELSLPDKTTTIGNYAFNRCNSLTEVVFGRNLETIGNLAFCNCSSISAIELPGKVETIGTQCFYACSQLATVTLPASITSIGDFAFRENSSLTDVYCYATTLPTASDNVFMNSSVAQATLHVPESVLSQYQASTPWSYFGTLQAVVIETLRCATPTITYRHGKLSFFCETEGAQCVSKVSFLNSDENFIGRELQLVGKFRVSVYAQKEGYLDSEEAVKEFDLSAVGDVNGDGQITIADVTDLVNVILGKE
;
A
#
# COMPACT_ATOMS: atom_id res chain seq x y z
N MET A 1 -33.80 25.63 38.66
CA MET A 1 -34.58 24.53 38.03
C MET A 1 -33.54 23.42 37.75
N PHE A 2 -33.41 22.48 38.67
CA PHE A 2 -32.51 21.34 38.53
C PHE A 2 -33.12 20.41 37.48
N ALA A 3 -32.45 20.22 36.37
CA ALA A 3 -32.79 19.15 35.44
C ALA A 3 -32.55 17.82 36.17
N MET A 4 -33.58 17.18 36.64
CA MET A 4 -33.54 15.79 37.07
C MET A 4 -33.15 14.99 35.81
N THR A 5 -31.93 14.43 35.77
CA THR A 5 -31.60 13.36 34.86
C THR A 5 -32.55 12.21 35.15
N ALA A 6 -33.56 12.02 34.28
CA ALA A 6 -34.46 10.89 34.37
C ALA A 6 -33.57 9.61 34.33
N ARG A 7 -33.57 8.87 35.42
CA ARG A 7 -32.95 7.55 35.47
C ARG A 7 -33.72 6.68 34.50
N ALA A 8 -33.09 6.11 33.50
CA ALA A 8 -33.75 5.25 32.54
C ALA A 8 -34.57 4.18 33.32
N GLU A 9 -35.87 4.13 33.04
CA GLU A 9 -36.76 3.12 33.66
C GLU A 9 -36.36 1.76 33.11
N VAL A 10 -36.10 0.79 34.01
CA VAL A 10 -35.80 -0.60 33.64
C VAL A 10 -37.07 -1.41 33.79
N VAL A 11 -37.51 -2.03 32.70
CA VAL A 11 -38.72 -2.87 32.67
C VAL A 11 -38.36 -4.30 32.27
N GLU A 12 -39.19 -5.27 32.66
CA GLU A 12 -39.02 -6.68 32.28
C GLU A 12 -40.24 -7.16 31.51
N VAL A 13 -40.00 -7.65 30.27
CA VAL A 13 -41.05 -8.16 29.39
C VAL A 13 -40.52 -9.44 28.70
N ASN A 14 -41.28 -10.53 28.80
CA ASN A 14 -40.97 -11.82 28.14
C ASN A 14 -39.55 -12.34 28.40
N GLY A 15 -39.03 -12.15 29.62
CA GLY A 15 -37.70 -12.61 30.02
C GLY A 15 -36.54 -11.70 29.58
N PHE A 16 -36.79 -10.59 28.92
CA PHE A 16 -35.81 -9.57 28.63
C PHE A 16 -35.99 -8.38 29.58
N ARG A 17 -34.90 -7.79 29.98
CA ARG A 17 -34.88 -6.50 30.65
C ARG A 17 -34.57 -5.42 29.63
N TYR A 18 -35.30 -4.30 29.72
CA TYR A 18 -35.16 -3.17 28.82
C TYR A 18 -34.93 -1.88 29.59
N ASN A 19 -34.01 -1.05 29.12
CA ASN A 19 -33.94 0.36 29.49
C ASN A 19 -34.81 1.14 28.51
N LEU A 20 -35.78 1.88 28.99
CA LEU A 20 -36.60 2.79 28.16
C LEU A 20 -35.72 4.02 27.83
N LEU A 21 -35.48 4.26 26.54
CA LEU A 21 -34.65 5.38 26.07
C LEU A 21 -35.49 6.61 25.77
N SER A 22 -36.74 6.39 25.32
CA SER A 22 -37.73 7.42 25.02
C SER A 22 -39.15 6.87 25.23
N ALA A 23 -40.17 7.64 24.82
CA ALA A 23 -41.58 7.18 24.85
C ALA A 23 -41.88 6.01 23.90
N VAL A 24 -40.98 5.72 22.94
CA VAL A 24 -41.20 4.75 21.86
C VAL A 24 -39.98 3.86 21.58
N SER A 25 -38.84 4.05 22.27
CA SER A 25 -37.62 3.29 22.01
C SER A 25 -36.97 2.74 23.29
N ALA A 26 -36.31 1.61 23.18
CA ALA A 26 -35.62 0.92 24.26
C ALA A 26 -34.35 0.23 23.81
N GLU A 27 -33.50 -0.12 24.78
CA GLU A 27 -32.37 -1.02 24.57
C GLU A 27 -32.51 -2.26 25.47
N VAL A 28 -31.99 -3.41 25.01
CA VAL A 28 -31.89 -4.60 25.87
C VAL A 28 -30.90 -4.33 27.00
N ALA A 29 -31.35 -4.43 28.25
CA ALA A 29 -30.54 -4.13 29.43
C ALA A 29 -29.80 -5.36 29.98
N ALA A 30 -28.81 -5.10 30.83
CA ALA A 30 -28.07 -6.15 31.54
C ALA A 30 -28.97 -6.97 32.49
N GLY A 31 -28.68 -8.29 32.59
CA GLY A 31 -29.40 -9.19 33.47
C GLY A 31 -30.69 -9.76 32.92
N SER A 32 -30.87 -9.79 31.60
CA SER A 32 -31.93 -10.55 30.94
C SER A 32 -31.86 -12.04 31.32
N ILE A 33 -33.02 -12.68 31.57
CA ILE A 33 -33.09 -14.05 32.07
C ILE A 33 -32.73 -15.07 30.96
N LEU A 34 -33.01 -14.74 29.70
CA LEU A 34 -32.73 -15.57 28.54
C LEU A 34 -31.23 -15.55 28.21
N SER A 35 -30.46 -16.40 28.87
CA SER A 35 -28.99 -16.39 28.81
C SER A 35 -28.39 -17.70 28.31
N THR A 36 -29.25 -18.65 27.83
CA THR A 36 -28.81 -19.98 27.36
C THR A 36 -29.52 -20.36 26.06
N GLY A 37 -28.86 -21.20 25.25
CA GLY A 37 -29.42 -21.68 23.98
C GLY A 37 -29.48 -20.60 22.90
N GLU A 38 -30.47 -20.70 22.01
CA GLU A 38 -30.73 -19.71 20.97
C GLU A 38 -31.66 -18.61 21.51
N VAL A 39 -31.31 -17.36 21.26
CA VAL A 39 -32.08 -16.18 21.67
C VAL A 39 -32.40 -15.32 20.46
N SER A 40 -33.70 -15.12 20.20
CA SER A 40 -34.18 -14.14 19.22
C SER A 40 -34.72 -12.93 19.96
N ILE A 41 -34.08 -11.79 19.75
CA ILE A 41 -34.50 -10.53 20.37
C ILE A 41 -35.67 -9.96 19.57
N PRO A 42 -36.81 -9.60 20.20
CA PRO A 42 -37.94 -9.03 19.48
C PRO A 42 -37.66 -7.60 18.98
N ALA A 43 -38.18 -7.24 17.80
CA ALA A 43 -38.02 -5.90 17.24
C ALA A 43 -38.75 -4.83 18.08
N SER A 44 -39.83 -5.22 18.78
CA SER A 44 -40.60 -4.35 19.65
C SER A 44 -41.29 -5.14 20.77
N PHE A 45 -41.72 -4.45 21.81
CA PHE A 45 -42.52 -5.01 22.89
C PHE A 45 -43.58 -3.97 23.35
N ILE A 46 -44.62 -4.46 24.06
CA ILE A 46 -45.66 -3.61 24.63
C ILE A 46 -45.42 -3.54 26.14
N TYR A 47 -45.40 -2.34 26.68
CA TYR A 47 -45.36 -2.09 28.12
C TYR A 47 -46.28 -0.92 28.48
N ASN A 48 -47.15 -1.12 29.45
CA ASN A 48 -48.16 -0.12 29.89
C ASN A 48 -48.99 0.47 28.74
N GLY A 49 -49.35 -0.36 27.74
CA GLY A 49 -50.15 0.05 26.59
C GLY A 49 -49.40 0.80 25.49
N SER A 50 -48.13 1.08 25.67
CA SER A 50 -47.24 1.70 24.67
C SER A 50 -46.36 0.66 23.99
N THR A 51 -46.10 0.82 22.68
CA THR A 51 -45.19 -0.02 21.92
C THR A 51 -43.81 0.62 21.88
N TYR A 52 -42.78 -0.12 22.29
CA TYR A 52 -41.40 0.31 22.27
C TYR A 52 -40.62 -0.46 21.21
N GLN A 53 -39.87 0.23 20.35
CA GLN A 53 -38.94 -0.36 19.40
C GLN A 53 -37.62 -0.66 20.09
N VAL A 54 -37.03 -1.82 19.78
CA VAL A 54 -35.67 -2.20 20.30
C VAL A 54 -34.61 -1.67 19.34
N GLU A 55 -33.99 -0.57 19.73
CA GLU A 55 -33.01 0.13 18.88
C GLU A 55 -31.56 -0.17 19.23
N ALA A 56 -31.31 -0.82 20.39
CA ALA A 56 -29.94 -1.16 20.78
C ALA A 56 -29.87 -2.41 21.67
N ILE A 57 -28.72 -3.05 21.64
CA ILE A 57 -28.29 -3.97 22.70
C ILE A 57 -27.42 -3.15 23.66
N GLY A 58 -27.89 -2.98 24.88
CA GLY A 58 -27.23 -2.15 25.88
C GLY A 58 -25.90 -2.73 26.36
N SER A 59 -25.11 -1.89 27.04
CA SER A 59 -23.84 -2.32 27.62
C SER A 59 -24.05 -3.49 28.58
N LYS A 60 -23.21 -4.55 28.43
CA LYS A 60 -23.21 -5.75 29.28
C LYS A 60 -24.53 -6.55 29.25
N ALA A 61 -25.42 -6.34 28.27
CA ALA A 61 -26.75 -6.97 28.22
C ALA A 61 -26.70 -8.48 28.45
N PHE A 62 -25.77 -9.19 27.80
CA PHE A 62 -25.55 -10.64 27.91
C PHE A 62 -24.14 -10.98 28.36
N GLN A 63 -23.46 -10.08 29.08
CA GLN A 63 -22.10 -10.34 29.55
C GLN A 63 -22.00 -11.64 30.36
N ASN A 64 -21.04 -12.51 30.00
CA ASN A 64 -20.79 -13.80 30.64
C ASN A 64 -21.96 -14.82 30.55
N CYS A 65 -22.86 -14.67 29.57
CA CYS A 65 -23.89 -15.67 29.29
C CYS A 65 -23.25 -16.90 28.60
N THR A 66 -22.54 -17.72 29.36
CA THR A 66 -21.71 -18.83 28.86
C THR A 66 -22.49 -19.96 28.21
N GLY A 67 -23.81 -20.03 28.41
CA GLY A 67 -24.71 -21.02 27.79
C GLY A 67 -25.41 -20.51 26.52
N LEU A 68 -25.25 -19.23 26.15
CA LEU A 68 -25.82 -18.63 24.95
C LEU A 68 -25.11 -19.17 23.71
N THR A 69 -25.84 -19.81 22.79
CA THR A 69 -25.23 -20.47 21.61
C THR A 69 -25.44 -19.70 20.31
N LYS A 70 -26.58 -18.99 20.19
CA LYS A 70 -26.89 -18.18 19.01
C LYS A 70 -27.74 -16.98 19.41
N VAL A 71 -27.52 -15.87 18.76
CA VAL A 71 -28.33 -14.65 18.91
C VAL A 71 -28.78 -14.17 17.53
N VAL A 72 -30.07 -13.85 17.42
CA VAL A 72 -30.66 -13.16 16.26
C VAL A 72 -31.06 -11.76 16.72
N LEU A 73 -30.45 -10.76 16.13
CA LEU A 73 -30.78 -9.36 16.37
C LEU A 73 -31.82 -8.90 15.34
N PRO A 74 -32.90 -8.19 15.77
CA PRO A 74 -33.93 -7.77 14.85
C PRO A 74 -33.50 -6.54 14.04
N GLU A 75 -34.18 -6.33 12.89
CA GLU A 75 -34.11 -5.05 12.20
C GLU A 75 -34.59 -3.91 13.11
N GLY A 76 -33.91 -2.75 12.97
CA GLY A 76 -34.12 -1.59 13.84
C GLY A 76 -33.05 -1.44 14.91
N VAL A 77 -32.26 -2.49 15.23
CA VAL A 77 -31.11 -2.39 16.12
C VAL A 77 -29.98 -1.65 15.39
N LEU A 78 -29.60 -0.50 15.95
CA LEU A 78 -28.58 0.39 15.40
C LEU A 78 -27.21 0.20 16.06
N ARG A 79 -27.17 -0.30 17.31
CA ARG A 79 -25.95 -0.34 18.12
C ARG A 79 -25.87 -1.59 19.00
N ILE A 80 -24.68 -2.18 19.05
CA ILE A 80 -24.31 -3.20 20.06
C ILE A 80 -23.39 -2.54 21.06
N GLY A 81 -23.84 -2.45 22.32
CA GLY A 81 -23.16 -1.75 23.42
C GLY A 81 -21.89 -2.43 23.89
N GLY A 82 -21.08 -1.69 24.63
CA GLY A 82 -19.82 -2.20 25.17
C GLY A 82 -20.02 -3.43 26.06
N TYR A 83 -19.17 -4.46 25.86
CA TYR A 83 -19.25 -5.74 26.60
C TYR A 83 -20.59 -6.49 26.42
N ALA A 84 -21.46 -6.14 25.47
CA ALA A 84 -22.80 -6.69 25.36
C ALA A 84 -22.85 -8.22 25.40
N PHE A 85 -21.94 -8.89 24.70
CA PHE A 85 -21.79 -10.36 24.65
C PHE A 85 -20.42 -10.84 25.15
N SER A 86 -19.67 -9.98 25.85
CA SER A 86 -18.34 -10.34 26.33
C SER A 86 -18.40 -11.59 27.22
N GLY A 87 -17.52 -12.56 26.97
CA GLY A 87 -17.45 -13.81 27.74
C GLY A 87 -18.55 -14.82 27.43
N CYS A 88 -19.35 -14.65 26.39
CA CYS A 88 -20.33 -15.63 25.90
C CYS A 88 -19.59 -16.79 25.20
N LYS A 89 -18.96 -17.66 25.98
CA LYS A 89 -18.00 -18.68 25.46
C LYS A 89 -18.65 -19.69 24.51
N ALA A 90 -19.94 -20.03 24.67
CA ALA A 90 -20.65 -20.96 23.80
C ALA A 90 -21.28 -20.30 22.57
N LEU A 91 -21.24 -18.95 22.45
CA LEU A 91 -21.84 -18.23 21.33
C LEU A 91 -21.13 -18.56 20.03
N ALA A 92 -21.80 -19.39 19.21
CA ALA A 92 -21.27 -19.89 17.95
C ALA A 92 -21.70 -19.04 16.72
N ALA A 93 -22.85 -18.36 16.82
CA ALA A 93 -23.39 -17.56 15.72
C ALA A 93 -24.12 -16.30 16.22
N VAL A 94 -23.94 -15.21 15.49
CA VAL A 94 -24.70 -13.97 15.64
C VAL A 94 -25.25 -13.58 14.28
N VAL A 95 -26.55 -13.29 14.20
CA VAL A 95 -27.17 -12.74 13.00
C VAL A 95 -27.33 -11.23 13.24
N PHE A 96 -26.56 -10.44 12.52
CA PHE A 96 -26.61 -8.98 12.56
C PHE A 96 -27.68 -8.45 11.62
N PRO A 97 -28.46 -7.41 12.01
CA PRO A 97 -29.39 -6.75 11.12
C PRO A 97 -28.69 -5.76 10.19
N GLU A 98 -29.25 -5.50 9.01
CA GLU A 98 -28.71 -4.51 8.08
C GLU A 98 -28.81 -3.07 8.60
N SER A 99 -29.68 -2.82 9.61
CA SER A 99 -29.79 -1.54 10.29
C SER A 99 -28.59 -1.18 11.18
N LEU A 100 -27.74 -2.16 11.55
CA LEU A 100 -26.64 -1.98 12.51
C LEU A 100 -25.61 -0.95 12.01
N THR A 101 -25.28 0.03 12.84
CA THR A 101 -24.32 1.10 12.51
C THR A 101 -23.04 1.04 13.34
N SER A 102 -23.05 0.41 14.53
CA SER A 102 -21.86 0.33 15.36
C SER A 102 -21.80 -0.90 16.26
N ILE A 103 -20.57 -1.42 16.42
CA ILE A 103 -20.21 -2.48 17.37
C ILE A 103 -19.22 -1.84 18.35
N GLN A 104 -19.61 -1.68 19.62
CA GLN A 104 -18.81 -0.96 20.61
C GLN A 104 -17.69 -1.82 21.23
N ALA A 105 -16.88 -1.16 22.07
CA ALA A 105 -15.70 -1.78 22.68
C ALA A 105 -16.04 -3.07 23.45
N TYR A 106 -15.22 -4.12 23.25
CA TYR A 106 -15.35 -5.43 23.90
C TYR A 106 -16.69 -6.15 23.65
N ALA A 107 -17.50 -5.74 22.67
CA ALA A 107 -18.87 -6.25 22.48
C ALA A 107 -18.94 -7.78 22.44
N PHE A 108 -17.99 -8.46 21.78
CA PHE A 108 -17.88 -9.93 21.65
C PHE A 108 -16.59 -10.48 22.23
N SER A 109 -15.88 -9.72 23.07
CA SER A 109 -14.60 -10.17 23.63
C SER A 109 -14.75 -11.51 24.35
N GLY A 110 -13.89 -12.49 24.01
CA GLY A 110 -13.89 -13.82 24.60
C GLY A 110 -15.05 -14.74 24.18
N CYS A 111 -15.72 -14.46 23.07
CA CYS A 111 -16.68 -15.38 22.43
C CYS A 111 -15.91 -16.49 21.70
N THR A 112 -15.33 -17.42 22.44
CA THR A 112 -14.38 -18.41 21.93
C THR A 112 -14.97 -19.42 20.93
N SER A 113 -16.29 -19.60 20.92
CA SER A 113 -16.97 -20.49 19.98
C SER A 113 -17.47 -19.80 18.70
N LEU A 114 -17.43 -18.45 18.63
CA LEU A 114 -17.90 -17.70 17.48
C LEU A 114 -17.11 -18.11 16.23
N LYS A 115 -17.84 -18.53 15.17
CA LYS A 115 -17.21 -19.08 13.95
C LYS A 115 -17.07 -18.05 12.84
N THR A 116 -18.08 -17.22 12.67
CA THR A 116 -18.13 -16.23 11.60
C THR A 116 -18.70 -14.91 12.12
N ALA A 117 -18.27 -13.80 11.53
CA ALA A 117 -18.86 -12.48 11.77
C ALA A 117 -19.03 -11.75 10.43
N SER A 118 -20.29 -11.68 9.96
CA SER A 118 -20.66 -10.92 8.76
C SER A 118 -21.10 -9.51 9.18
N VAL A 119 -20.16 -8.57 9.16
CA VAL A 119 -20.42 -7.18 9.56
C VAL A 119 -21.23 -6.47 8.46
N PRO A 120 -22.42 -5.94 8.77
CA PRO A 120 -23.29 -5.29 7.77
C PRO A 120 -22.71 -4.03 7.14
N ASN A 121 -23.26 -3.66 5.97
CA ASN A 121 -22.78 -2.52 5.19
C ASN A 121 -22.97 -1.16 5.85
N ARG A 122 -23.83 -1.03 6.85
CA ARG A 122 -24.07 0.24 7.57
C ARG A 122 -23.18 0.41 8.80
N VAL A 123 -22.41 -0.60 9.19
CA VAL A 123 -21.50 -0.51 10.33
C VAL A 123 -20.33 0.40 9.96
N GLU A 124 -20.25 1.53 10.64
CA GLU A 124 -19.19 2.53 10.43
C GLU A 124 -17.97 2.28 11.32
N GLN A 125 -18.15 1.67 12.51
CA GLN A 125 -17.06 1.47 13.47
C GLN A 125 -17.16 0.10 14.14
N ILE A 126 -16.00 -0.56 14.22
CA ILE A 126 -15.77 -1.71 15.10
C ILE A 126 -14.87 -1.23 16.24
N GLY A 127 -15.42 -1.21 17.44
CA GLY A 127 -14.82 -0.63 18.64
C GLY A 127 -13.60 -1.38 19.16
N ALA A 128 -12.88 -0.76 20.10
CA ALA A 128 -11.69 -1.34 20.69
C ALA A 128 -11.95 -2.73 21.29
N TYR A 129 -11.09 -3.70 20.92
CA TYR A 129 -11.18 -5.08 21.42
C TYR A 129 -12.54 -5.77 21.19
N ALA A 130 -13.32 -5.32 20.20
CA ALA A 130 -14.69 -5.80 19.99
C ALA A 130 -14.79 -7.33 19.83
N PHE A 131 -13.86 -7.95 19.11
CA PHE A 131 -13.76 -9.41 18.92
C PHE A 131 -12.51 -10.01 19.58
N MET A 132 -11.90 -9.31 20.54
CA MET A 132 -10.70 -9.81 21.22
C MET A 132 -10.90 -11.21 21.80
N GLY A 133 -9.99 -12.13 21.49
CA GLY A 133 -10.03 -13.49 22.03
C GLY A 133 -11.16 -14.35 21.49
N CYS A 134 -11.79 -13.97 20.36
CA CYS A 134 -12.68 -14.85 19.60
C CYS A 134 -11.83 -15.93 18.91
N SER A 135 -11.22 -16.83 19.69
CA SER A 135 -10.24 -17.80 19.19
C SER A 135 -10.82 -18.82 18.21
N GLY A 136 -12.15 -19.00 18.19
CA GLY A 136 -12.85 -19.84 17.22
C GLY A 136 -13.30 -19.15 15.94
N LEU A 137 -13.12 -17.80 15.85
CA LEU A 137 -13.52 -17.00 14.69
C LEU A 137 -12.64 -17.36 13.50
N ALA A 138 -13.24 -18.02 12.51
CA ALA A 138 -12.55 -18.53 11.32
C ALA A 138 -12.65 -17.59 10.13
N GLU A 139 -13.77 -16.85 10.04
CA GLU A 139 -14.04 -15.95 8.91
C GLU A 139 -14.69 -14.66 9.39
N VAL A 140 -14.26 -13.53 8.81
CA VAL A 140 -14.90 -12.23 8.96
C VAL A 140 -15.19 -11.63 7.60
N SER A 141 -16.41 -11.09 7.43
CA SER A 141 -16.77 -10.27 6.27
C SER A 141 -17.00 -8.84 6.75
N LEU A 142 -16.32 -7.88 6.11
CA LEU A 142 -16.38 -6.47 6.45
C LEU A 142 -17.26 -5.73 5.41
N GLY A 143 -18.33 -5.09 5.88
CA GLY A 143 -19.26 -4.35 5.04
C GLY A 143 -18.65 -3.05 4.49
N SER A 144 -19.26 -2.52 3.43
CA SER A 144 -18.78 -1.35 2.67
C SER A 144 -18.82 -0.03 3.41
N GLY A 145 -19.60 0.08 4.49
CA GLY A 145 -19.71 1.32 5.29
C GLY A 145 -18.66 1.51 6.36
N LEU A 146 -17.76 0.53 6.53
CA LEU A 146 -16.75 0.60 7.58
C LEU A 146 -15.81 1.79 7.37
N LYS A 147 -15.65 2.61 8.40
CA LYS A 147 -14.79 3.80 8.42
C LYS A 147 -13.63 3.65 9.40
N GLU A 148 -13.81 2.84 10.45
CA GLU A 148 -12.82 2.73 11.51
C GLU A 148 -12.77 1.33 12.15
N LEU A 149 -11.55 0.79 12.26
CA LEU A 149 -11.19 -0.35 13.11
C LEU A 149 -10.40 0.18 14.32
N VAL A 150 -11.00 0.13 15.51
CA VAL A 150 -10.35 0.65 16.72
C VAL A 150 -9.39 -0.39 17.32
N SER A 151 -8.44 0.08 18.11
CA SER A 151 -7.32 -0.70 18.65
C SER A 151 -7.72 -2.08 19.18
N GLY A 152 -7.02 -3.11 18.73
CA GLY A 152 -7.18 -4.48 19.20
C GLY A 152 -8.47 -5.18 18.78
N ALA A 153 -9.23 -4.62 17.81
CA ALA A 153 -10.54 -5.12 17.41
C ALA A 153 -10.59 -6.64 17.19
N PHE A 154 -9.57 -7.23 16.55
CA PHE A 154 -9.43 -8.68 16.29
C PHE A 154 -8.27 -9.32 17.03
N ASN A 155 -7.81 -8.73 18.14
CA ASN A 155 -6.68 -9.26 18.87
C ASN A 155 -6.96 -10.68 19.39
N ASN A 156 -6.00 -11.61 19.19
CA ASN A 156 -6.11 -13.03 19.57
C ASN A 156 -7.27 -13.79 18.91
N CYS A 157 -7.67 -13.41 17.68
CA CYS A 157 -8.55 -14.22 16.82
C CYS A 157 -7.71 -15.30 16.08
N THR A 158 -7.13 -16.22 16.81
CA THR A 158 -6.07 -17.14 16.33
C THR A 158 -6.51 -18.15 15.27
N SER A 159 -7.81 -18.39 15.10
CA SER A 159 -8.34 -19.23 14.02
C SER A 159 -8.75 -18.46 12.78
N LEU A 160 -8.63 -17.12 12.78
CA LEU A 160 -9.08 -16.29 11.67
C LEU A 160 -8.17 -16.50 10.46
N HIS A 161 -8.67 -17.23 9.47
CA HIS A 161 -7.92 -17.54 8.26
C HIS A 161 -8.52 -16.94 6.99
N ARG A 162 -9.77 -16.44 7.04
CA ARG A 162 -10.45 -15.82 5.90
C ARG A 162 -10.97 -14.43 6.26
N VAL A 163 -10.59 -13.44 5.45
CA VAL A 163 -11.16 -12.08 5.48
C VAL A 163 -11.82 -11.79 4.14
N ASN A 164 -13.08 -11.38 4.17
CA ASN A 164 -13.80 -10.93 2.99
C ASN A 164 -14.07 -9.42 3.08
N LEU A 165 -13.68 -8.67 2.07
CA LEU A 165 -14.02 -7.28 1.90
C LEU A 165 -15.18 -7.16 0.90
N VAL A 166 -16.30 -6.59 1.32
CA VAL A 166 -17.45 -6.39 0.45
C VAL A 166 -17.17 -5.29 -0.59
N ASP A 167 -16.40 -4.28 -0.20
CA ASP A 167 -15.99 -3.18 -1.06
C ASP A 167 -14.52 -2.82 -0.79
N LEU A 168 -13.66 -3.12 -1.74
CA LEU A 168 -12.22 -2.87 -1.62
C LEU A 168 -11.90 -1.37 -1.67
N ALA A 169 -12.59 -0.59 -2.51
CA ALA A 169 -12.35 0.85 -2.61
C ALA A 169 -12.68 1.56 -1.30
N ALA A 170 -13.83 1.23 -0.70
CA ALA A 170 -14.22 1.75 0.61
C ALA A 170 -13.21 1.33 1.69
N TYR A 171 -12.74 0.07 1.66
CA TYR A 171 -11.78 -0.43 2.64
C TYR A 171 -10.42 0.28 2.57
N CYS A 172 -9.97 0.69 1.40
CA CYS A 172 -8.71 1.45 1.25
C CYS A 172 -8.70 2.76 2.06
N SER A 173 -9.87 3.30 2.42
CA SER A 173 -10.00 4.53 3.24
C SER A 173 -10.29 4.27 4.71
N VAL A 174 -10.39 3.01 5.16
CA VAL A 174 -10.67 2.66 6.56
C VAL A 174 -9.51 3.09 7.46
N LYS A 175 -9.82 3.83 8.51
CA LYS A 175 -8.85 4.15 9.56
C LYS A 175 -8.63 2.94 10.45
N VAL A 176 -7.46 2.35 10.38
CA VAL A 176 -7.04 1.26 11.27
C VAL A 176 -6.24 1.85 12.41
N ALA A 177 -6.79 1.80 13.62
CA ALA A 177 -6.11 2.34 14.79
C ALA A 177 -4.90 1.47 15.14
N GLY A 178 -3.74 2.09 15.18
CA GLY A 178 -2.45 1.49 15.48
C GLY A 178 -1.34 2.29 14.83
N ASN A 179 -0.21 2.40 15.49
CA ASN A 179 1.00 2.95 14.92
C ASN A 179 2.08 1.87 15.00
N SER A 180 2.61 1.52 13.85
CA SER A 180 3.79 0.67 13.64
C SER A 180 3.75 -0.76 14.20
N VAL A 181 4.09 -1.02 15.43
CA VAL A 181 4.22 -2.39 15.96
C VAL A 181 2.96 -2.87 16.67
N VAL A 182 2.11 -1.94 17.12
CA VAL A 182 0.87 -2.24 17.87
C VAL A 182 -0.36 -2.35 16.95
N GLY A 183 -0.30 -1.80 15.75
CA GLY A 183 -1.39 -1.84 14.75
C GLY A 183 -1.78 -3.25 14.29
N ALA A 184 -0.83 -4.19 14.38
CA ALA A 184 -1.06 -5.60 14.06
C ALA A 184 -2.25 -6.24 14.81
N SER A 185 -2.59 -5.74 16.01
CA SER A 185 -3.67 -6.31 16.82
C SER A 185 -5.07 -5.86 16.40
N SER A 186 -5.18 -4.79 15.62
CA SER A 186 -6.47 -4.25 15.15
C SER A 186 -6.91 -4.88 13.84
N ASN A 187 -5.93 -5.26 13.01
CA ASN A 187 -6.17 -5.71 11.64
C ASN A 187 -6.49 -7.22 11.60
N PRO A 188 -7.61 -7.61 10.97
CA PRO A 188 -7.97 -9.04 10.84
C PRO A 188 -6.99 -9.81 9.94
N PHE A 189 -6.23 -9.14 9.05
CA PHE A 189 -5.30 -9.81 8.15
C PHE A 189 -4.10 -10.46 8.84
N LYS A 190 -3.77 -10.05 10.06
CA LYS A 190 -2.64 -10.62 10.82
C LYS A 190 -2.63 -12.16 10.87
N TYR A 191 -3.80 -12.77 10.89
CA TYR A 191 -3.96 -14.22 10.96
C TYR A 191 -4.49 -14.82 9.65
N ALA A 192 -4.96 -13.98 8.72
CA ALA A 192 -5.62 -14.43 7.50
C ALA A 192 -4.62 -15.02 6.50
N THR A 193 -4.97 -16.18 5.98
CA THR A 193 -4.27 -16.84 4.86
C THR A 193 -5.04 -16.74 3.55
N THR A 194 -6.28 -16.23 3.61
CA THR A 194 -7.17 -16.07 2.47
C THR A 194 -7.83 -14.70 2.50
N LEU A 195 -7.68 -13.96 1.40
CA LEU A 195 -8.41 -12.73 1.12
C LEU A 195 -9.49 -13.01 0.08
N SER A 196 -10.70 -12.52 0.32
CA SER A 196 -11.78 -12.50 -0.68
C SER A 196 -12.25 -11.07 -0.88
N ILE A 197 -12.56 -10.73 -2.13
CA ILE A 197 -13.20 -9.46 -2.49
C ILE A 197 -14.59 -9.78 -3.03
N ASN A 198 -15.62 -9.27 -2.37
CA ASN A 198 -17.01 -9.56 -2.69
C ASN A 198 -17.28 -11.08 -2.83
N GLY A 199 -16.70 -11.88 -1.92
CA GLY A 199 -16.85 -13.34 -1.87
C GLY A 199 -15.94 -14.12 -2.84
N VAL A 200 -15.19 -13.46 -3.71
CA VAL A 200 -14.25 -14.10 -4.64
C VAL A 200 -12.85 -14.09 -4.05
N GLU A 201 -12.28 -15.26 -3.86
CA GLU A 201 -10.91 -15.42 -3.35
C GLU A 201 -9.88 -14.88 -4.34
N THR A 202 -8.89 -14.15 -3.86
CA THR A 202 -7.83 -13.59 -4.67
C THR A 202 -6.49 -13.60 -3.95
N LYS A 203 -5.42 -13.78 -4.74
CA LYS A 203 -4.03 -13.57 -4.33
C LYS A 203 -3.45 -12.31 -4.97
N GLN A 204 -4.12 -11.77 -5.96
CA GLN A 204 -3.79 -10.50 -6.58
C GLN A 204 -4.71 -9.42 -6.02
N LEU A 205 -4.13 -8.43 -5.36
CA LEU A 205 -4.84 -7.26 -4.88
C LEU A 205 -4.76 -6.15 -5.94
N VAL A 206 -5.88 -5.92 -6.63
CA VAL A 206 -6.00 -4.83 -7.60
C VAL A 206 -6.79 -3.70 -6.96
N ILE A 207 -6.11 -2.61 -6.62
CA ILE A 207 -6.76 -1.43 -6.04
C ILE A 207 -7.63 -0.78 -7.12
N PRO A 208 -8.92 -0.49 -6.85
CA PRO A 208 -9.81 0.11 -7.85
C PRO A 208 -9.41 1.53 -8.25
N ASP A 209 -9.69 1.88 -9.51
CA ASP A 209 -9.57 3.26 -9.98
C ASP A 209 -10.44 4.22 -9.13
N GLY A 210 -9.94 5.45 -8.95
CA GLY A 210 -10.60 6.48 -8.13
C GLY A 210 -10.21 6.44 -6.66
N VAL A 211 -9.51 5.42 -6.18
CA VAL A 211 -8.88 5.44 -4.86
C VAL A 211 -7.71 6.40 -4.90
N ALA A 212 -7.75 7.45 -4.06
CA ALA A 212 -6.68 8.47 -4.00
C ALA A 212 -5.56 8.10 -3.03
N GLU A 213 -5.87 7.34 -1.98
CA GLU A 213 -4.87 6.87 -1.00
C GLU A 213 -5.21 5.48 -0.47
N ILE A 214 -4.18 4.74 -0.07
CA ILE A 214 -4.29 3.54 0.74
C ILE A 214 -3.99 3.94 2.18
N SER A 215 -4.98 3.83 3.06
CA SER A 215 -4.89 4.27 4.45
C SER A 215 -3.81 3.55 5.24
N ASP A 216 -3.38 4.20 6.32
CA ASP A 216 -2.41 3.65 7.26
C ASP A 216 -2.88 2.30 7.81
N CYS A 217 -1.98 1.32 7.84
CA CYS A 217 -2.20 -0.05 8.31
C CYS A 217 -3.33 -0.82 7.58
N ALA A 218 -3.83 -0.40 6.43
CA ALA A 218 -5.00 -1.02 5.77
C ALA A 218 -4.83 -2.52 5.56
N PHE A 219 -3.71 -2.97 5.02
CA PHE A 219 -3.41 -4.39 4.72
C PHE A 219 -2.28 -4.95 5.58
N PHE A 220 -2.06 -4.40 6.77
CA PHE A 220 -1.01 -4.84 7.70
C PHE A 220 -1.06 -6.36 7.93
N GLY A 221 0.04 -7.06 7.64
CA GLY A 221 0.17 -8.50 7.85
C GLY A 221 -0.61 -9.36 6.88
N CYS A 222 -1.10 -8.81 5.76
CA CYS A 222 -1.87 -9.56 4.77
C CYS A 222 -0.98 -10.51 3.96
N ASN A 223 -0.69 -11.68 4.52
CA ASN A 223 0.11 -12.72 3.85
C ASN A 223 -0.67 -13.50 2.77
N ALA A 224 -1.96 -13.19 2.61
CA ALA A 224 -2.81 -13.82 1.60
C ALA A 224 -2.55 -13.31 0.17
N ILE A 225 -1.90 -12.13 0.02
CA ILE A 225 -1.64 -11.53 -1.29
C ILE A 225 -0.23 -11.88 -1.79
N GLU A 226 -0.13 -12.20 -3.08
CA GLU A 226 1.13 -12.47 -3.80
C GLU A 226 1.52 -11.33 -4.74
N SER A 227 0.53 -10.56 -5.22
CA SER A 227 0.77 -9.40 -6.08
C SER A 227 -0.16 -8.24 -5.75
N LEU A 228 0.34 -7.02 -5.99
CA LEU A 228 -0.36 -5.76 -5.78
C LEU A 228 -0.32 -4.92 -7.06
N VAL A 229 -1.49 -4.45 -7.50
CA VAL A 229 -1.62 -3.48 -8.59
C VAL A 229 -2.26 -2.21 -8.03
N VAL A 230 -1.53 -1.10 -8.14
CA VAL A 230 -1.95 0.23 -7.67
C VAL A 230 -2.27 1.10 -8.89
N PRO A 231 -3.48 1.66 -9.03
CA PRO A 231 -3.86 2.46 -10.17
C PRO A 231 -3.25 3.86 -10.14
N ASN A 232 -3.33 4.56 -11.28
CA ASN A 232 -2.81 5.93 -11.43
C ASN A 232 -3.50 6.98 -10.54
N SER A 233 -4.66 6.66 -9.99
CA SER A 233 -5.40 7.56 -9.09
C SER A 233 -4.80 7.63 -7.69
N VAL A 234 -4.00 6.64 -7.26
CA VAL A 234 -3.40 6.61 -5.93
C VAL A 234 -2.19 7.53 -5.90
N GLU A 235 -2.22 8.51 -5.00
CA GLU A 235 -1.13 9.45 -4.77
C GLU A 235 -0.29 9.09 -3.53
N ARG A 236 -0.89 8.42 -2.55
CA ARG A 236 -0.25 8.08 -1.28
C ARG A 236 -0.46 6.62 -0.90
N ILE A 237 0.63 5.94 -0.55
CA ILE A 237 0.63 4.64 0.11
C ILE A 237 0.95 4.88 1.58
N GLY A 238 -0.03 4.66 2.46
CA GLY A 238 0.00 5.05 3.86
C GLY A 238 0.96 4.25 4.74
N LYS A 239 1.18 4.74 5.96
CA LYS A 239 2.10 4.14 6.93
C LYS A 239 1.70 2.70 7.26
N CYS A 240 2.68 1.80 7.27
CA CYS A 240 2.48 0.38 7.59
C CYS A 240 1.36 -0.29 6.77
N SER A 241 0.94 0.27 5.63
CA SER A 241 -0.22 -0.23 4.87
C SER A 241 -0.06 -1.67 4.42
N PHE A 242 1.17 -2.08 4.07
CA PHE A 242 1.55 -3.45 3.68
C PHE A 242 2.67 -4.01 4.57
N PHE A 243 2.77 -3.54 5.82
CA PHE A 243 3.77 -4.02 6.76
C PHE A 243 3.64 -5.54 6.98
N ASP A 244 4.78 -6.28 6.96
CA ASP A 244 4.84 -7.75 7.09
C ASP A 244 3.91 -8.52 6.12
N CYS A 245 3.66 -8.00 4.91
CA CYS A 245 3.02 -8.76 3.82
C CYS A 245 4.07 -9.70 3.19
N GLN A 246 4.45 -10.75 3.90
CA GLN A 246 5.58 -11.62 3.54
C GLN A 246 5.36 -12.42 2.25
N GLY A 247 4.10 -12.63 1.83
CA GLY A 247 3.74 -13.29 0.58
C GLY A 247 3.82 -12.40 -0.66
N LEU A 248 3.89 -11.07 -0.47
CA LEU A 248 3.87 -10.09 -1.56
C LEU A 248 5.19 -10.12 -2.34
N SER A 249 5.15 -10.71 -3.53
CA SER A 249 6.33 -10.92 -4.38
C SER A 249 6.47 -9.91 -5.51
N SER A 250 5.38 -9.25 -5.91
CA SER A 250 5.39 -8.26 -6.99
C SER A 250 4.45 -7.08 -6.71
N ILE A 251 4.90 -5.90 -7.12
CA ILE A 251 4.15 -4.64 -6.98
C ILE A 251 4.20 -3.92 -8.32
N GLU A 252 3.03 -3.52 -8.82
CA GLU A 252 2.88 -2.61 -9.94
C GLU A 252 2.31 -1.30 -9.41
N LEU A 253 3.10 -0.23 -9.46
CA LEU A 253 2.73 1.10 -8.99
C LEU A 253 2.27 1.97 -10.17
N GLY A 254 1.08 2.54 -10.05
CA GLY A 254 0.58 3.52 -11.00
C GLY A 254 1.37 4.82 -10.96
N GLU A 255 1.40 5.53 -12.09
CA GLU A 255 2.14 6.79 -12.30
C GLU A 255 1.70 7.95 -11.37
N GLY A 256 0.61 7.77 -10.61
CA GLY A 256 0.11 8.77 -9.66
C GLY A 256 0.83 8.81 -8.33
N VAL A 257 1.52 7.73 -7.94
CA VAL A 257 2.11 7.59 -6.60
C VAL A 257 3.22 8.62 -6.37
N GLN A 258 2.98 9.49 -5.39
CA GLN A 258 3.89 10.57 -4.99
C GLN A 258 4.65 10.24 -3.71
N THR A 259 3.97 9.57 -2.78
CA THR A 259 4.54 9.27 -1.46
C THR A 259 4.31 7.81 -1.07
N ILE A 260 5.40 7.17 -0.65
CA ILE A 260 5.39 5.87 0.04
C ILE A 260 5.82 6.14 1.47
N ASP A 261 4.90 6.00 2.41
CA ASP A 261 5.09 6.42 3.79
C ASP A 261 5.93 5.44 4.64
N GLU A 262 6.13 5.83 5.89
CA GLU A 262 6.91 5.10 6.90
C GLU A 262 6.43 3.64 7.06
N ASN A 263 7.35 2.66 6.97
CA ASN A 263 7.10 1.22 7.08
C ASN A 263 6.07 0.67 6.07
N ALA A 264 5.77 1.36 4.97
CA ALA A 264 4.67 0.97 4.07
C ALA A 264 4.79 -0.49 3.58
N PHE A 265 5.99 -0.95 3.23
CA PHE A 265 6.31 -2.31 2.77
C PHE A 265 7.39 -2.99 3.64
N ASP A 266 7.60 -2.53 4.89
CA ASP A 266 8.57 -3.15 5.78
C ASP A 266 8.21 -4.62 6.02
N GLY A 267 9.16 -5.52 5.81
CA GLY A 267 8.98 -6.96 5.97
C GLY A 267 8.27 -7.66 4.81
N CYS A 268 8.13 -7.03 3.64
CA CYS A 268 7.72 -7.72 2.41
C CYS A 268 8.87 -8.58 1.88
N THR A 269 9.16 -9.67 2.59
CA THR A 269 10.37 -10.47 2.38
C THR A 269 10.45 -11.18 1.03
N ALA A 270 9.31 -11.40 0.36
CA ALA A 270 9.24 -12.04 -0.96
C ALA A 270 9.36 -11.06 -2.13
N LEU A 271 9.33 -9.74 -1.89
CA LEU A 271 9.35 -8.73 -2.95
C LEU A 271 10.65 -8.81 -3.74
N GLY A 272 10.55 -9.07 -5.06
CA GLY A 272 11.69 -9.34 -5.94
C GLY A 272 12.23 -8.10 -6.64
N GLU A 273 11.37 -7.27 -7.18
CA GLU A 273 11.72 -6.08 -7.96
C GLU A 273 10.84 -4.90 -7.57
N LEU A 274 11.37 -3.69 -7.68
CA LEU A 274 10.65 -2.46 -7.39
C LEU A 274 10.93 -1.42 -8.47
N SER A 275 9.87 -0.95 -9.14
CA SER A 275 9.94 0.20 -10.04
C SER A 275 9.06 1.33 -9.49
N LEU A 276 9.68 2.45 -9.20
CA LEU A 276 9.00 3.64 -8.69
C LEU A 276 8.64 4.57 -9.84
N PRO A 277 7.40 5.07 -9.90
CA PRO A 277 6.98 6.00 -10.93
C PRO A 277 7.68 7.37 -10.79
N ASP A 278 7.76 8.09 -11.90
CA ASP A 278 8.43 9.39 -11.95
C ASP A 278 7.82 10.47 -11.02
N LYS A 279 6.56 10.33 -10.63
CA LYS A 279 5.92 11.25 -9.69
C LYS A 279 6.31 11.01 -8.23
N THR A 280 6.96 9.88 -7.92
CA THR A 280 7.39 9.60 -6.55
C THR A 280 8.49 10.57 -6.14
N THR A 281 8.21 11.37 -5.12
CA THR A 281 9.15 12.33 -4.52
C THR A 281 9.69 11.88 -3.17
N THR A 282 8.95 11.01 -2.47
CA THR A 282 9.26 10.67 -1.08
C THR A 282 9.13 9.18 -0.81
N ILE A 283 10.19 8.60 -0.27
CA ILE A 283 10.21 7.29 0.37
C ILE A 283 10.43 7.49 1.86
N GLY A 284 9.49 7.05 2.70
CA GLY A 284 9.50 7.21 4.14
C GLY A 284 10.54 6.35 4.87
N ASN A 285 10.67 6.58 6.18
CA ASN A 285 11.55 5.75 7.01
C ASN A 285 11.09 4.30 7.00
N TYR A 286 12.03 3.35 6.93
CA TYR A 286 11.76 1.90 6.92
C TYR A 286 10.83 1.43 5.78
N ALA A 287 10.57 2.22 4.75
CA ALA A 287 9.52 1.92 3.78
C ALA A 287 9.67 0.53 3.13
N PHE A 288 10.87 0.08 2.84
CA PHE A 288 11.21 -1.24 2.28
C PHE A 288 12.22 -2.00 3.15
N ASN A 289 12.28 -1.69 4.47
CA ASN A 289 13.16 -2.42 5.38
C ASN A 289 12.83 -3.93 5.35
N ARG A 290 13.84 -4.79 5.41
CA ARG A 290 13.70 -6.26 5.40
C ARG A 290 13.05 -6.84 4.12
N CYS A 291 13.08 -6.13 2.99
CA CYS A 291 12.71 -6.71 1.69
C CYS A 291 13.88 -7.56 1.18
N ASN A 292 14.08 -8.71 1.81
CA ASN A 292 15.31 -9.51 1.64
C ASN A 292 15.48 -10.10 0.24
N SER A 293 14.39 -10.32 -0.50
CA SER A 293 14.42 -10.85 -1.87
C SER A 293 14.55 -9.76 -2.94
N LEU A 294 14.53 -8.47 -2.55
CA LEU A 294 14.58 -7.36 -3.49
C LEU A 294 15.95 -7.31 -4.17
N THR A 295 15.98 -7.58 -5.47
CA THR A 295 17.19 -7.67 -6.29
C THR A 295 17.48 -6.39 -7.06
N GLU A 296 16.44 -5.68 -7.49
CA GLU A 296 16.52 -4.50 -8.33
C GLU A 296 15.58 -3.40 -7.83
N VAL A 297 16.06 -2.17 -7.85
CA VAL A 297 15.27 -0.97 -7.55
C VAL A 297 15.50 0.06 -8.64
N VAL A 298 14.43 0.38 -9.37
CA VAL A 298 14.41 1.48 -10.33
C VAL A 298 13.72 2.68 -9.67
N PHE A 299 14.47 3.74 -9.44
CA PHE A 299 13.94 4.96 -8.83
C PHE A 299 13.34 5.90 -9.88
N GLY A 300 12.19 6.50 -9.56
CA GLY A 300 11.60 7.56 -10.37
C GLY A 300 12.49 8.83 -10.37
N ARG A 301 12.57 9.49 -11.50
CA ARG A 301 13.50 10.63 -11.73
C ARG A 301 13.28 11.84 -10.80
N ASN A 302 12.10 11.97 -10.21
CA ASN A 302 11.77 13.10 -9.34
C ASN A 302 11.89 12.77 -7.85
N LEU A 303 12.49 11.63 -7.49
CA LEU A 303 12.73 11.29 -6.09
C LEU A 303 13.67 12.31 -5.45
N GLU A 304 13.25 12.88 -4.32
CA GLU A 304 13.96 13.91 -3.57
C GLU A 304 14.42 13.39 -2.19
N THR A 305 13.56 12.57 -1.55
CA THR A 305 13.78 12.14 -0.17
C THR A 305 13.74 10.63 -0.04
N ILE A 306 14.79 10.06 0.57
CA ILE A 306 14.88 8.67 1.01
C ILE A 306 15.10 8.66 2.51
N GLY A 307 14.14 8.12 3.25
CA GLY A 307 14.11 8.12 4.72
C GLY A 307 15.16 7.24 5.38
N ASN A 308 15.24 7.34 6.70
CA ASN A 308 16.12 6.49 7.51
C ASN A 308 15.69 5.01 7.37
N LEU A 309 16.67 4.10 7.28
CA LEU A 309 16.46 2.66 7.18
C LEU A 309 15.53 2.24 6.02
N ALA A 310 15.34 3.07 5.01
CA ALA A 310 14.34 2.84 3.96
C ALA A 310 14.54 1.52 3.22
N PHE A 311 15.77 1.09 2.96
CA PHE A 311 16.16 -0.18 2.32
C PHE A 311 17.09 -1.01 3.22
N CYS A 312 17.01 -0.82 4.53
CA CYS A 312 17.83 -1.57 5.48
C CYS A 312 17.51 -3.07 5.39
N ASN A 313 18.54 -3.92 5.45
CA ASN A 313 18.43 -5.37 5.31
C ASN A 313 17.82 -5.86 3.97
N CYS A 314 17.91 -5.09 2.90
CA CYS A 314 17.60 -5.56 1.55
C CYS A 314 18.80 -6.35 1.00
N SER A 315 19.01 -7.55 1.53
CA SER A 315 20.27 -8.31 1.36
C SER A 315 20.55 -8.78 -0.07
N SER A 316 19.55 -8.77 -0.96
CA SER A 316 19.69 -9.22 -2.34
C SER A 316 19.91 -8.09 -3.36
N ILE A 317 19.79 -6.81 -2.97
CA ILE A 317 20.08 -5.70 -3.88
C ILE A 317 21.55 -5.75 -4.29
N SER A 318 21.81 -5.76 -5.60
CA SER A 318 23.17 -5.82 -6.16
C SER A 318 23.71 -4.46 -6.60
N ALA A 319 22.85 -3.55 -7.00
CA ALA A 319 23.22 -2.21 -7.44
C ALA A 319 22.17 -1.17 -7.05
N ILE A 320 22.61 0.06 -6.82
CA ILE A 320 21.77 1.24 -6.56
C ILE A 320 22.25 2.38 -7.46
N GLU A 321 21.34 2.98 -8.22
CA GLU A 321 21.53 4.22 -8.94
C GLU A 321 20.50 5.24 -8.47
N LEU A 322 20.95 6.29 -7.75
CA LEU A 322 20.07 7.33 -7.21
C LEU A 322 19.85 8.43 -8.25
N PRO A 323 18.60 8.90 -8.43
CA PRO A 323 18.29 9.93 -9.41
C PRO A 323 18.78 11.32 -9.01
N GLY A 324 18.91 12.19 -10.00
CA GLY A 324 19.58 13.47 -9.91
C GLY A 324 18.95 14.54 -9.00
N LYS A 325 17.80 14.29 -8.38
CA LYS A 325 17.18 15.18 -7.39
C LYS A 325 17.44 14.76 -5.95
N VAL A 326 18.03 13.60 -5.71
CA VAL A 326 18.35 13.15 -4.35
C VAL A 326 19.52 13.95 -3.82
N GLU A 327 19.28 14.76 -2.79
CA GLU A 327 20.32 15.56 -2.11
C GLU A 327 20.82 14.89 -0.83
N THR A 328 19.98 14.03 -0.21
CA THR A 328 20.30 13.41 1.07
C THR A 328 19.92 11.94 1.12
N ILE A 329 20.76 11.13 1.77
CA ILE A 329 20.48 9.72 2.08
C ILE A 329 20.27 9.62 3.59
N GLY A 330 19.19 8.97 4.02
CA GLY A 330 18.86 8.79 5.43
C GLY A 330 19.86 7.91 6.20
N THR A 331 19.87 8.04 7.53
CA THR A 331 20.66 7.18 8.42
C THR A 331 20.31 5.71 8.21
N GLN A 332 21.33 4.84 8.10
CA GLN A 332 21.18 3.38 7.89
C GLN A 332 20.32 3.02 6.66
N CYS A 333 20.20 3.89 5.67
CA CYS A 333 19.29 3.71 4.54
C CYS A 333 19.51 2.39 3.80
N PHE A 334 20.77 2.04 3.50
CA PHE A 334 21.19 0.81 2.83
C PHE A 334 22.08 -0.05 3.76
N TYR A 335 21.77 -0.06 5.06
CA TYR A 335 22.47 -0.88 6.03
C TYR A 335 22.23 -2.36 5.76
N ALA A 336 23.31 -3.17 5.77
CA ALA A 336 23.28 -4.63 5.58
C ALA A 336 22.63 -5.09 4.24
N CYS A 337 22.78 -4.30 3.17
CA CYS A 337 22.53 -4.76 1.81
C CYS A 337 23.77 -5.59 1.35
N SER A 338 23.88 -6.81 1.87
CA SER A 338 25.13 -7.59 1.82
C SER A 338 25.61 -7.96 0.40
N GLN A 339 24.71 -7.99 -0.59
CA GLN A 339 25.01 -8.24 -2.00
C GLN A 339 25.29 -6.95 -2.80
N LEU A 340 25.15 -5.77 -2.18
CA LEU A 340 25.32 -4.48 -2.85
C LEU A 340 26.78 -4.32 -3.30
N ALA A 341 26.97 -4.42 -4.62
CA ALA A 341 28.29 -4.32 -5.24
C ALA A 341 28.55 -2.91 -5.80
N THR A 342 27.55 -2.27 -6.38
CA THR A 342 27.70 -0.98 -7.04
C THR A 342 26.73 0.06 -6.48
N VAL A 343 27.23 1.26 -6.20
CA VAL A 343 26.45 2.43 -5.77
C VAL A 343 26.78 3.62 -6.65
N THR A 344 25.73 4.24 -7.23
CA THR A 344 25.85 5.47 -8.00
C THR A 344 25.13 6.60 -7.26
N LEU A 345 25.89 7.62 -6.86
CA LEU A 345 25.43 8.82 -6.17
C LEU A 345 25.42 9.99 -7.15
N PRO A 346 24.30 10.73 -7.26
CA PRO A 346 24.17 11.82 -8.21
C PRO A 346 25.04 13.03 -7.84
N ALA A 347 25.16 13.98 -8.79
CA ALA A 347 25.89 15.23 -8.56
C ALA A 347 25.22 16.14 -7.50
N SER A 348 23.93 15.95 -7.27
CA SER A 348 23.12 16.70 -6.28
C SER A 348 23.39 16.29 -4.84
N ILE A 349 24.03 15.14 -4.58
CA ILE A 349 24.19 14.61 -3.21
C ILE A 349 25.02 15.57 -2.35
N THR A 350 24.49 15.97 -1.22
CA THR A 350 25.13 16.89 -0.26
C THR A 350 25.39 16.25 1.10
N SER A 351 24.62 15.22 1.46
CA SER A 351 24.72 14.57 2.76
C SER A 351 24.37 13.08 2.72
N ILE A 352 25.14 12.30 3.44
CA ILE A 352 24.93 10.85 3.61
C ILE A 352 24.82 10.57 5.11
N GLY A 353 23.70 10.03 5.52
CA GLY A 353 23.38 9.73 6.91
C GLY A 353 24.31 8.69 7.52
N ASP A 354 24.39 8.70 8.84
CA ASP A 354 25.26 7.80 9.60
C ASP A 354 24.94 6.33 9.32
N PHE A 355 25.96 5.49 9.14
CA PHE A 355 25.82 4.07 8.81
C PHE A 355 25.05 3.75 7.51
N ALA A 356 24.86 4.72 6.62
CA ALA A 356 24.00 4.54 5.45
C ALA A 356 24.34 3.32 4.58
N PHE A 357 25.63 3.00 4.45
CA PHE A 357 26.14 1.85 3.70
C PHE A 357 26.93 0.88 4.59
N ARG A 358 26.65 0.83 5.88
CA ARG A 358 27.33 -0.09 6.80
C ARG A 358 26.97 -1.55 6.50
N GLU A 359 27.93 -2.46 6.67
CA GLU A 359 27.79 -3.93 6.48
C GLU A 359 27.46 -4.36 5.04
N ASN A 360 27.94 -3.61 4.05
CA ASN A 360 27.85 -3.97 2.63
C ASN A 360 29.12 -4.70 2.20
N SER A 361 29.17 -6.01 2.46
CA SER A 361 30.37 -6.83 2.28
C SER A 361 30.75 -7.13 0.83
N SER A 362 29.85 -6.93 -0.13
CA SER A 362 30.08 -7.15 -1.56
C SER A 362 30.47 -5.88 -2.32
N LEU A 363 30.61 -4.73 -1.63
CA LEU A 363 30.85 -3.44 -2.27
C LEU A 363 32.20 -3.45 -3.03
N THR A 364 32.13 -3.18 -4.35
CA THR A 364 33.29 -3.10 -5.26
C THR A 364 33.46 -1.73 -5.86
N ASP A 365 32.37 -1.02 -6.17
CA ASP A 365 32.42 0.26 -6.87
C ASP A 365 31.43 1.26 -6.28
N VAL A 366 31.91 2.48 -6.02
CA VAL A 366 31.09 3.62 -5.65
C VAL A 366 31.37 4.75 -6.62
N TYR A 367 30.38 5.17 -7.37
CA TYR A 367 30.42 6.34 -8.22
C TYR A 367 29.79 7.51 -7.45
N CYS A 368 30.54 8.58 -7.24
CA CYS A 368 30.05 9.79 -6.61
C CYS A 368 30.31 10.99 -7.53
N TYR A 369 29.28 11.48 -8.18
CA TYR A 369 29.41 12.56 -9.17
C TYR A 369 29.39 13.97 -8.54
N ALA A 370 29.31 14.08 -7.21
CA ALA A 370 29.34 15.36 -6.51
C ALA A 370 30.67 16.08 -6.70
N THR A 371 30.61 17.34 -7.12
CA THR A 371 31.78 18.24 -7.26
C THR A 371 32.09 19.00 -5.97
N THR A 372 31.27 18.82 -4.94
CA THR A 372 31.51 19.26 -3.56
C THR A 372 31.40 18.04 -2.66
N LEU A 373 32.34 17.83 -1.73
CA LEU A 373 32.30 16.65 -0.88
C LEU A 373 30.99 16.60 -0.09
N PRO A 374 30.21 15.51 -0.21
CA PRO A 374 29.04 15.30 0.63
C PRO A 374 29.45 15.18 2.10
N THR A 375 28.66 15.76 2.99
CA THR A 375 28.81 15.55 4.42
C THR A 375 28.54 14.10 4.76
N ALA A 376 29.50 13.42 5.36
CA ALA A 376 29.41 12.01 5.75
C ALA A 376 30.25 11.77 7.00
N SER A 377 29.75 10.91 7.92
CA SER A 377 30.53 10.49 9.07
C SER A 377 31.52 9.38 8.70
N ASP A 378 32.54 9.16 9.53
CA ASP A 378 33.49 8.05 9.37
C ASP A 378 32.82 6.67 9.40
N ASN A 379 31.59 6.57 9.90
CA ASN A 379 30.85 5.33 10.06
C ASN A 379 29.98 4.95 8.85
N VAL A 380 29.88 5.81 7.84
CA VAL A 380 28.97 5.61 6.70
C VAL A 380 29.18 4.24 6.05
N PHE A 381 30.43 3.81 5.85
CA PHE A 381 30.80 2.54 5.23
C PHE A 381 31.37 1.52 6.26
N MET A 382 31.09 1.69 7.54
CA MET A 382 31.63 0.82 8.59
C MET A 382 31.34 -0.66 8.31
N ASN A 383 32.34 -1.52 8.40
CA ASN A 383 32.26 -2.97 8.10
C ASN A 383 31.88 -3.31 6.64
N SER A 384 31.99 -2.37 5.71
CA SER A 384 31.85 -2.61 4.27
C SER A 384 33.21 -2.81 3.62
N SER A 385 33.23 -3.42 2.43
CA SER A 385 34.48 -3.82 1.75
C SER A 385 35.20 -2.65 1.07
N VAL A 386 35.13 -1.42 1.61
CA VAL A 386 35.70 -0.22 0.97
C VAL A 386 37.21 -0.29 0.74
N ALA A 387 37.94 -0.97 1.59
CA ALA A 387 39.40 -1.14 1.42
C ALA A 387 39.79 -1.96 0.17
N GLN A 388 38.85 -2.69 -0.41
CA GLN A 388 39.00 -3.45 -1.65
C GLN A 388 38.22 -2.82 -2.82
N ALA A 389 37.39 -1.81 -2.55
CA ALA A 389 36.51 -1.16 -3.51
C ALA A 389 37.18 0.06 -4.16
N THR A 390 36.66 0.43 -5.32
CA THR A 390 37.03 1.63 -6.06
C THR A 390 36.02 2.74 -5.86
N LEU A 391 36.50 3.92 -5.47
CA LEU A 391 35.70 5.15 -5.48
C LEU A 391 35.98 5.93 -6.76
N HIS A 392 34.95 6.15 -7.54
CA HIS A 392 34.97 6.90 -8.79
C HIS A 392 34.41 8.31 -8.54
N VAL A 393 35.24 9.35 -8.76
CA VAL A 393 34.87 10.75 -8.50
C VAL A 393 35.34 11.67 -9.64
N PRO A 394 34.71 12.85 -9.82
CA PRO A 394 35.16 13.81 -10.82
C PRO A 394 36.62 14.19 -10.64
N GLU A 395 37.39 14.26 -11.73
CA GLU A 395 38.83 14.59 -11.72
C GLU A 395 39.11 15.89 -10.97
N SER A 396 38.24 16.91 -11.13
CA SER A 396 38.39 18.23 -10.50
C SER A 396 38.42 18.22 -8.98
N VAL A 397 37.91 17.19 -8.34
CA VAL A 397 37.79 17.07 -6.87
C VAL A 397 38.45 15.83 -6.30
N LEU A 398 39.12 15.02 -7.12
CA LEU A 398 39.77 13.78 -6.69
C LEU A 398 40.71 13.97 -5.48
N SER A 399 41.54 15.03 -5.49
CA SER A 399 42.46 15.29 -4.37
C SER A 399 41.74 15.61 -3.05
N GLN A 400 40.55 16.19 -3.11
CA GLN A 400 39.74 16.47 -1.92
C GLN A 400 39.17 15.19 -1.31
N TYR A 401 38.67 14.25 -2.15
CA TYR A 401 38.21 12.95 -1.71
C TYR A 401 39.36 12.10 -1.13
N GLN A 402 40.58 12.16 -1.72
CA GLN A 402 41.76 11.48 -1.20
C GLN A 402 42.17 11.97 0.19
N ALA A 403 41.96 13.24 0.49
CA ALA A 403 42.37 13.86 1.74
C ALA A 403 41.30 13.79 2.86
N SER A 404 40.09 13.31 2.58
CA SER A 404 38.95 13.41 3.52
C SER A 404 38.38 12.04 3.85
N THR A 405 38.13 11.78 5.14
CA THR A 405 37.32 10.63 5.58
C THR A 405 35.84 10.89 5.35
N PRO A 406 35.03 9.85 5.12
CA PRO A 406 35.37 8.42 5.00
C PRO A 406 35.90 8.01 3.61
N TRP A 407 35.97 8.93 2.67
CA TRP A 407 36.29 8.69 1.27
C TRP A 407 37.72 8.14 1.06
N SER A 408 38.68 8.58 1.89
CA SER A 408 40.05 8.10 1.88
C SER A 408 40.24 6.64 2.35
N TYR A 409 39.16 5.98 2.83
CA TYR A 409 39.19 4.56 3.23
C TYR A 409 39.10 3.60 2.04
N PHE A 410 38.71 4.09 0.85
CA PHE A 410 38.65 3.26 -0.34
C PHE A 410 40.05 2.81 -0.80
N GLY A 411 40.16 1.54 -1.21
CA GLY A 411 41.39 0.96 -1.65
C GLY A 411 41.96 1.60 -2.93
N THR A 412 41.05 2.05 -3.81
CA THR A 412 41.38 2.78 -5.04
C THR A 412 40.49 4.00 -5.17
N LEU A 413 41.08 5.15 -5.53
CA LEU A 413 40.32 6.34 -5.96
C LEU A 413 40.67 6.59 -7.43
N GLN A 414 39.66 6.62 -8.27
CA GLN A 414 39.78 6.79 -9.72
C GLN A 414 39.06 8.05 -10.17
N ALA A 415 39.74 8.84 -10.99
CA ALA A 415 39.07 9.96 -11.65
C ALA A 415 38.07 9.44 -12.70
N VAL A 416 36.84 9.93 -12.60
CA VAL A 416 35.89 9.83 -13.72
C VAL A 416 36.07 11.10 -14.52
N VAL A 417 36.53 10.95 -15.75
CA VAL A 417 36.39 12.03 -16.72
C VAL A 417 34.91 12.12 -17.01
N ILE A 418 34.26 13.18 -16.51
CA ILE A 418 32.94 13.55 -17.00
C ILE A 418 33.19 14.10 -18.40
N GLU A 419 33.49 13.20 -19.33
CA GLU A 419 33.31 13.55 -20.72
C GLU A 419 31.82 13.86 -20.83
N THR A 420 31.49 14.97 -21.49
CA THR A 420 30.15 15.28 -21.92
C THR A 420 29.77 14.27 -22.99
N LEU A 421 29.60 13.01 -22.57
CA LEU A 421 29.12 11.95 -23.45
C LEU A 421 27.74 12.40 -23.92
N ARG A 422 27.56 12.43 -25.22
CA ARG A 422 26.25 12.68 -25.79
C ARG A 422 25.44 11.40 -25.71
N CYS A 423 24.20 11.47 -25.30
CA CYS A 423 23.27 10.36 -25.39
C CYS A 423 23.16 9.87 -26.83
N ALA A 424 23.05 8.58 -27.03
CA ALA A 424 22.73 8.01 -28.34
C ALA A 424 21.38 8.55 -28.83
N THR A 425 21.30 8.82 -30.14
CA THR A 425 20.03 9.28 -30.74
C THR A 425 18.97 8.19 -30.64
N PRO A 426 17.78 8.47 -30.09
CA PRO A 426 16.76 7.46 -29.91
C PRO A 426 16.21 6.94 -31.24
N THR A 427 15.75 5.69 -31.22
CA THR A 427 14.95 5.12 -32.31
C THR A 427 13.47 5.28 -32.02
N ILE A 428 12.68 5.58 -33.07
CA ILE A 428 11.23 5.74 -32.98
C ILE A 428 10.59 4.55 -33.68
N THR A 429 9.75 3.81 -32.98
CA THR A 429 8.96 2.72 -33.53
C THR A 429 7.48 2.96 -33.29
N TYR A 430 6.64 2.58 -34.26
CA TYR A 430 5.19 2.58 -34.11
C TYR A 430 4.69 1.19 -34.47
N ARG A 431 4.04 0.50 -33.55
CA ARG A 431 3.44 -0.82 -33.74
C ARG A 431 2.16 -0.93 -32.94
N HIS A 432 1.15 -1.57 -33.48
CA HIS A 432 -0.13 -1.85 -32.84
C HIS A 432 -0.77 -0.60 -32.16
N GLY A 433 -0.72 0.55 -32.85
CA GLY A 433 -1.26 1.80 -32.28
C GLY A 433 -0.39 2.47 -31.24
N LYS A 434 0.79 1.92 -30.91
CA LYS A 434 1.67 2.41 -29.84
C LYS A 434 2.99 2.96 -30.41
N LEU A 435 3.33 4.21 -30.02
CA LEU A 435 4.66 4.77 -30.20
C LEU A 435 5.59 4.28 -29.09
N SER A 436 6.77 3.81 -29.49
CA SER A 436 7.81 3.42 -28.54
C SER A 436 9.14 4.07 -28.91
N PHE A 437 9.89 4.46 -27.92
CA PHE A 437 11.19 5.11 -28.05
C PHE A 437 12.24 4.26 -27.34
N PHE A 438 13.36 4.02 -28.01
CA PHE A 438 14.48 3.28 -27.45
C PHE A 438 15.76 4.06 -27.64
N CYS A 439 16.57 4.20 -26.60
CA CYS A 439 17.90 4.79 -26.63
C CYS A 439 18.94 3.77 -26.15
N GLU A 440 20.03 3.63 -26.90
CA GLU A 440 21.13 2.72 -26.55
C GLU A 440 21.94 3.21 -25.31
N THR A 441 21.82 4.51 -24.96
CA THR A 441 22.46 5.01 -23.74
C THR A 441 21.67 4.51 -22.54
N GLU A 442 22.27 3.61 -21.79
CA GLU A 442 21.65 3.02 -20.60
C GLU A 442 21.25 4.11 -19.60
N GLY A 443 20.05 4.03 -19.06
CA GLY A 443 19.49 5.02 -18.12
C GLY A 443 19.11 6.36 -18.77
N ALA A 444 19.22 6.54 -20.08
CA ALA A 444 18.80 7.75 -20.77
C ALA A 444 17.27 7.80 -20.92
N GLN A 445 16.72 8.99 -20.74
CA GLN A 445 15.29 9.25 -20.90
C GLN A 445 14.99 9.84 -22.28
N CYS A 446 13.98 9.32 -22.95
CA CYS A 446 13.50 9.84 -24.21
C CYS A 446 12.49 10.94 -23.98
N VAL A 447 12.80 12.17 -24.41
CA VAL A 447 11.88 13.31 -24.43
C VAL A 447 11.29 13.42 -25.82
N SER A 448 9.97 13.22 -25.93
CA SER A 448 9.29 13.19 -27.23
C SER A 448 8.32 14.37 -27.39
N LYS A 449 8.18 14.84 -28.62
CA LYS A 449 7.20 15.82 -29.03
C LYS A 449 6.46 15.29 -30.25
N VAL A 450 5.12 15.31 -30.20
CA VAL A 450 4.26 14.96 -31.33
C VAL A 450 3.62 16.23 -31.86
N SER A 451 3.74 16.48 -33.15
CA SER A 451 3.15 17.62 -33.83
C SER A 451 2.28 17.14 -34.99
N PHE A 452 1.03 17.57 -35.02
CA PHE A 452 0.14 17.30 -36.15
C PHE A 452 0.50 18.19 -37.33
N LEU A 453 0.63 17.61 -38.53
CA LEU A 453 1.06 18.36 -39.71
C LEU A 453 -0.07 19.24 -40.30
N ASN A 454 -1.32 19.03 -39.85
CA ASN A 454 -2.51 19.75 -40.33
C ASN A 454 -3.23 20.58 -39.23
N SER A 455 -2.66 20.72 -38.04
CA SER A 455 -3.21 21.53 -36.96
C SER A 455 -2.08 22.13 -36.11
N ASP A 456 -2.30 23.31 -35.52
CA ASP A 456 -1.34 23.99 -34.65
C ASP A 456 -1.31 23.41 -33.20
N GLU A 457 -1.87 22.24 -32.97
CA GLU A 457 -1.91 21.62 -31.63
C GLU A 457 -0.64 20.79 -31.39
N ASN A 458 0.08 21.13 -30.32
CA ASN A 458 1.23 20.40 -29.82
C ASN A 458 0.82 19.61 -28.58
N PHE A 459 1.11 18.30 -28.54
CA PHE A 459 0.87 17.45 -27.39
C PHE A 459 2.17 16.94 -26.80
N ILE A 460 2.23 16.89 -25.45
CA ILE A 460 3.29 16.26 -24.68
C ILE A 460 2.66 15.17 -23.84
N GLY A 461 2.91 13.88 -24.15
CA GLY A 461 2.33 12.75 -23.40
C GLY A 461 2.63 11.38 -24.00
N ARG A 462 2.35 10.30 -23.23
CA ARG A 462 2.71 8.91 -23.57
C ARG A 462 1.63 8.12 -24.33
N GLU A 463 0.37 8.56 -24.35
CA GLU A 463 -0.71 7.85 -25.07
C GLU A 463 -1.58 8.83 -25.87
N LEU A 464 -1.66 8.59 -27.16
CA LEU A 464 -2.51 9.33 -28.11
C LEU A 464 -3.10 8.35 -29.12
N GLN A 465 -4.41 8.44 -29.37
CA GLN A 465 -4.99 7.88 -30.58
C GLN A 465 -4.60 8.78 -31.76
N LEU A 466 -3.61 8.33 -32.51
CA LEU A 466 -3.06 9.08 -33.63
C LEU A 466 -3.83 8.73 -34.92
N VAL A 467 -4.58 9.69 -35.45
CA VAL A 467 -5.26 9.60 -36.76
C VAL A 467 -4.81 10.80 -37.58
N GLY A 468 -4.29 10.56 -38.79
CA GLY A 468 -3.84 11.61 -39.68
C GLY A 468 -2.33 11.67 -39.87
N LYS A 469 -1.84 12.81 -40.36
CA LYS A 469 -0.40 13.04 -40.57
C LYS A 469 0.21 13.74 -39.39
N PHE A 470 1.25 13.15 -38.80
CA PHE A 470 1.95 13.76 -37.69
C PHE A 470 3.46 13.49 -37.76
N ARG A 471 4.20 14.38 -37.13
CA ARG A 471 5.64 14.28 -36.97
C ARG A 471 5.94 14.00 -35.48
N VAL A 472 6.76 12.98 -35.24
CA VAL A 472 7.30 12.68 -33.94
C VAL A 472 8.76 13.06 -33.95
N SER A 473 9.18 13.87 -32.96
CA SER A 473 10.57 14.10 -32.66
C SER A 473 10.87 13.60 -31.26
N VAL A 474 12.05 13.02 -31.06
CA VAL A 474 12.51 12.51 -29.77
C VAL A 474 14.01 12.70 -29.66
N TYR A 475 14.45 13.11 -28.47
CA TYR A 475 15.86 13.10 -28.10
C TYR A 475 16.01 12.45 -26.73
N ALA A 476 17.20 11.99 -26.42
CA ALA A 476 17.52 11.34 -25.15
C ALA A 476 18.28 12.29 -24.24
N GLN A 477 17.92 12.27 -22.96
CA GLN A 477 18.60 13.01 -21.90
C GLN A 477 19.09 12.03 -20.84
N LYS A 478 20.28 12.27 -20.31
CA LYS A 478 20.82 11.59 -19.13
C LYS A 478 21.68 12.56 -18.34
N GLU A 479 21.57 12.53 -17.02
CA GLU A 479 22.40 13.35 -16.16
C GLU A 479 23.90 13.05 -16.40
N GLY A 480 24.70 14.12 -16.52
CA GLY A 480 26.12 14.00 -16.87
C GLY A 480 26.41 13.79 -18.36
N TYR A 481 25.39 13.75 -19.21
CA TYR A 481 25.50 13.63 -20.67
C TYR A 481 24.95 14.88 -21.36
N LEU A 482 25.47 15.17 -22.56
CA LEU A 482 24.79 16.07 -23.49
C LEU A 482 23.55 15.35 -24.04
N ASP A 483 22.49 16.10 -24.27
CA ASP A 483 21.30 15.60 -24.97
C ASP A 483 21.71 15.00 -26.32
N SER A 484 21.00 13.94 -26.73
CA SER A 484 21.23 13.35 -28.05
C SER A 484 20.86 14.34 -29.16
N GLU A 485 21.24 14.00 -30.39
CA GLU A 485 20.57 14.59 -31.53
C GLU A 485 19.11 14.16 -31.58
N GLU A 486 18.27 15.02 -32.18
CA GLU A 486 16.85 14.76 -32.31
C GLU A 486 16.60 13.74 -33.44
N ALA A 487 15.99 12.59 -33.10
CA ALA A 487 15.42 11.68 -34.09
C ALA A 487 14.05 12.21 -34.53
N VAL A 488 13.80 12.28 -35.82
CA VAL A 488 12.52 12.76 -36.36
C VAL A 488 11.93 11.70 -37.28
N LYS A 489 10.63 11.40 -37.10
CA LYS A 489 9.90 10.49 -37.98
C LYS A 489 8.50 11.03 -38.28
N GLU A 490 8.10 10.95 -39.53
CA GLU A 490 6.77 11.34 -39.95
C GLU A 490 5.92 10.08 -40.19
N PHE A 491 4.67 10.14 -39.81
CA PHE A 491 3.70 9.08 -39.94
C PHE A 491 2.47 9.62 -40.66
N ASP A 492 1.89 8.81 -41.53
CA ASP A 492 0.62 9.06 -42.22
C ASP A 492 -0.36 7.94 -41.87
N LEU A 493 -1.16 8.16 -40.81
CA LEU A 493 -2.19 7.22 -40.38
C LEU A 493 -3.58 7.71 -40.80
N SER A 494 -3.69 8.21 -42.02
CA SER A 494 -4.96 8.70 -42.59
C SER A 494 -5.95 7.57 -42.91
N ALA A 495 -5.49 6.32 -42.94
CA ALA A 495 -6.31 5.15 -43.20
C ALA A 495 -6.77 4.51 -41.88
N VAL A 496 -8.08 4.45 -41.65
CA VAL A 496 -8.67 3.74 -40.51
C VAL A 496 -8.47 2.23 -40.72
N GLY A 497 -7.71 1.58 -39.82
CA GLY A 497 -7.47 0.12 -39.88
C GLY A 497 -6.02 -0.29 -40.19
N ASP A 498 -5.10 0.65 -40.40
CA ASP A 498 -3.66 0.41 -40.46
C ASP A 498 -3.12 0.18 -39.03
N VAL A 499 -3.09 -1.07 -38.60
CA VAL A 499 -2.73 -1.47 -37.22
C VAL A 499 -1.22 -1.54 -37.03
N ASN A 500 -0.47 -1.85 -38.11
CA ASN A 500 0.98 -1.97 -38.08
C ASN A 500 1.71 -0.66 -38.43
N GLY A 501 1.00 0.36 -38.94
CA GLY A 501 1.54 1.68 -39.23
C GLY A 501 2.41 1.73 -40.49
N ASP A 502 2.24 0.80 -41.46
CA ASP A 502 3.00 0.76 -42.71
C ASP A 502 2.40 1.63 -43.82
N GLY A 503 1.25 2.24 -43.56
CA GLY A 503 0.52 3.12 -44.50
C GLY A 503 -0.42 2.39 -45.42
N GLN A 504 -0.61 1.07 -45.28
CA GLN A 504 -1.52 0.27 -46.11
C GLN A 504 -2.44 -0.57 -45.22
N ILE A 505 -3.70 -0.71 -45.58
CA ILE A 505 -4.63 -1.62 -44.94
C ILE A 505 -4.56 -2.97 -45.64
N THR A 506 -3.96 -3.95 -45.00
CA THR A 506 -3.71 -5.29 -45.54
C THR A 506 -4.13 -6.40 -44.60
N ILE A 507 -3.97 -7.66 -45.03
CA ILE A 507 -4.18 -8.84 -44.14
C ILE A 507 -3.20 -8.84 -42.96
N ALA A 508 -2.03 -8.19 -43.09
CA ALA A 508 -1.09 -8.06 -42.00
C ALA A 508 -1.69 -7.28 -40.82
N ASP A 509 -2.45 -6.21 -41.10
CA ASP A 509 -3.14 -5.42 -40.06
C ASP A 509 -4.20 -6.24 -39.34
N VAL A 510 -4.93 -7.09 -40.06
CA VAL A 510 -5.92 -7.99 -39.47
C VAL A 510 -5.23 -9.03 -38.58
N THR A 511 -4.07 -9.53 -38.98
CA THR A 511 -3.29 -10.51 -38.23
C THR A 511 -2.76 -9.88 -36.95
N ASP A 512 -2.24 -8.65 -37.03
CA ASP A 512 -1.73 -7.91 -35.87
C ASP A 512 -2.87 -7.54 -34.91
N LEU A 513 -4.02 -7.12 -35.41
CA LEU A 513 -5.20 -6.87 -34.57
C LEU A 513 -5.67 -8.13 -33.84
N VAL A 514 -5.67 -9.28 -34.51
CA VAL A 514 -6.04 -10.57 -33.88
C VAL A 514 -5.02 -10.98 -32.82
N ASN A 515 -3.72 -10.74 -33.06
CA ASN A 515 -2.68 -11.06 -32.06
C ASN A 515 -2.81 -10.16 -30.81
N VAL A 516 -3.10 -8.86 -30.99
CA VAL A 516 -3.38 -7.94 -29.87
C VAL A 516 -4.61 -8.38 -29.07
N ILE A 517 -5.71 -8.75 -29.75
CA ILE A 517 -6.94 -9.22 -29.09
C ILE A 517 -6.71 -10.55 -28.34
N LEU A 518 -5.83 -11.41 -28.86
CA LEU A 518 -5.53 -12.71 -28.25
C LEU A 518 -4.42 -12.65 -27.20
N GLY A 519 -3.82 -11.50 -26.95
CA GLY A 519 -2.74 -11.33 -25.98
C GLY A 519 -1.50 -12.16 -26.31
N LYS A 520 -1.18 -12.35 -27.60
CA LYS A 520 -0.06 -13.18 -28.08
C LYS A 520 1.22 -12.40 -28.34
N GLU A 521 1.44 -11.26 -27.65
CA GLU A 521 2.74 -10.62 -27.42
C GLU A 521 2.84 -10.15 -25.98
#